data_762949b70bd51cf70d8805bb5189b24a
#
_entry.id   762949b70bd51cf70d8805bb5189b24a
#
_cell.length_a   1.000
_cell.length_b   1.000
_cell.length_c   1.000
_cell.angle_alpha   90.00
_cell.angle_beta   90.00
_cell.angle_gamma   90.00
#
_symmetry.space_group_name_H-M   'P 1'
#
loop_
_entity.id
_entity.type
_entity.pdbx_description
1 polymer ?
#
loop_
_entity_poly.entity_id
_entity_poly.type
_entity_poly.pdbx_seq_one_letter_code
_entity_poly.pdbx_strand_id
1 'polypeptide(L)'
;MLPGLESALIGKKVGSRILAVIPPAQGYGTSGNAQLGITGSTTLVFVIDVLKAYSDTAGAMGAQVSSGGGNLPTVAAKLGTAPTLTFPSSSPPSALVTKTLVKGGGAKVAKGDYVIAQYVGYIWRTKKVFGSSWSSGSPFGFVIGASPEQVIPGWDKGLVGQTAGSRVMLSIPPAQGYGSSGASQAGIKGNDTQVFVVDIIDTLHHG
;
A
#
# COMPACT_ATOMS: atom_id res chain seq x y z
N MET A 1 -14.07 -5.73 7.06
CA MET A 1 -15.23 -5.52 6.13
C MET A 1 -16.44 -6.18 6.78
N LEU A 2 -17.67 -5.69 6.53
CA LEU A 2 -18.89 -6.37 7.01
C LEU A 2 -19.07 -7.69 6.27
N PRO A 3 -19.43 -8.81 6.95
CA PRO A 3 -19.59 -10.12 6.30
C PRO A 3 -20.59 -10.11 5.13
N GLY A 4 -21.67 -9.35 5.26
CA GLY A 4 -22.67 -9.22 4.20
C GLY A 4 -22.17 -8.48 2.97
N LEU A 5 -21.24 -7.51 3.10
CA LEU A 5 -20.60 -6.85 1.96
C LEU A 5 -19.64 -7.79 1.25
N GLU A 6 -18.87 -8.55 1.99
CA GLU A 6 -17.97 -9.56 1.44
C GLU A 6 -18.74 -10.60 0.61
N SER A 7 -19.80 -11.16 1.18
CA SER A 7 -20.66 -12.14 0.50
C SER A 7 -21.33 -11.55 -0.76
N ALA A 8 -21.73 -10.28 -0.72
CA ALA A 8 -22.37 -9.61 -1.85
C ALA A 8 -21.40 -9.39 -3.03
N LEU A 9 -20.10 -9.26 -2.77
CA LEU A 9 -19.07 -8.97 -3.78
C LEU A 9 -18.49 -10.24 -4.41
N ILE A 10 -18.45 -11.36 -3.70
CA ILE A 10 -17.89 -12.62 -4.20
C ILE A 10 -18.58 -13.04 -5.50
N GLY A 11 -17.79 -13.37 -6.51
CA GLY A 11 -18.26 -13.80 -7.84
C GLY A 11 -18.82 -12.70 -8.74
N LYS A 12 -18.80 -11.44 -8.31
CA LYS A 12 -19.25 -10.32 -9.14
C LYS A 12 -18.15 -9.89 -10.11
N LYS A 13 -18.56 -9.45 -11.30
CA LYS A 13 -17.64 -8.98 -12.35
C LYS A 13 -17.34 -7.48 -12.18
N VAL A 14 -16.13 -7.07 -12.54
CA VAL A 14 -15.78 -5.66 -12.71
C VAL A 14 -16.75 -5.01 -13.71
N GLY A 15 -17.20 -3.79 -13.43
CA GLY A 15 -18.24 -3.07 -14.16
C GLY A 15 -19.67 -3.36 -13.68
N SER A 16 -19.87 -4.28 -12.71
CA SER A 16 -21.21 -4.52 -12.14
C SER A 16 -21.60 -3.43 -11.15
N ARG A 17 -22.89 -3.06 -11.16
CA ARG A 17 -23.58 -2.35 -10.07
C ARG A 17 -24.43 -3.34 -9.28
N ILE A 18 -24.29 -3.35 -7.96
CA ILE A 18 -24.91 -4.32 -7.07
C ILE A 18 -25.73 -3.58 -6.04
N LEU A 19 -26.98 -4.01 -5.82
CA LEU A 19 -27.76 -3.66 -4.64
C LEU A 19 -27.59 -4.77 -3.60
N ALA A 20 -27.03 -4.43 -2.44
CA ALA A 20 -26.84 -5.36 -1.34
C ALA A 20 -27.71 -4.95 -0.15
N VAL A 21 -28.60 -5.85 0.28
CA VAL A 21 -29.42 -5.68 1.50
C VAL A 21 -28.83 -6.58 2.57
N ILE A 22 -28.30 -5.98 3.63
CA ILE A 22 -27.50 -6.66 4.66
C ILE A 22 -28.26 -6.62 5.99
N PRO A 23 -28.78 -7.75 6.46
CA PRO A 23 -29.46 -7.85 7.75
C PRO A 23 -28.45 -7.64 8.91
N PRO A 24 -28.92 -7.27 10.11
CA PRO A 24 -28.07 -6.98 11.27
C PRO A 24 -27.01 -8.06 11.55
N ALA A 25 -27.36 -9.31 11.46
CA ALA A 25 -26.45 -10.46 11.73
C ALA A 25 -25.24 -10.51 10.78
N GLN A 26 -25.36 -9.97 9.57
CA GLN A 26 -24.29 -9.87 8.58
C GLN A 26 -23.70 -8.46 8.47
N GLY A 27 -24.20 -7.52 9.27
CA GLY A 27 -23.77 -6.14 9.39
C GLY A 27 -23.05 -5.88 10.71
N TYR A 28 -23.59 -4.96 11.52
CA TYR A 28 -23.02 -4.55 12.81
C TYR A 28 -23.53 -5.38 14.00
N GLY A 29 -24.30 -6.46 13.76
CA GLY A 29 -24.82 -7.33 14.80
C GLY A 29 -25.78 -6.64 15.76
N THR A 30 -26.03 -7.28 16.92
CA THR A 30 -26.91 -6.74 17.96
C THR A 30 -26.40 -5.48 18.63
N SER A 31 -25.09 -5.20 18.57
CA SER A 31 -24.47 -3.99 19.15
C SER A 31 -24.71 -2.76 18.29
N GLY A 32 -24.90 -2.90 16.97
CA GLY A 32 -25.00 -1.79 16.06
C GLY A 32 -23.69 -0.97 15.97
N ASN A 33 -23.82 0.28 15.53
CA ASN A 33 -22.76 1.28 15.53
C ASN A 33 -23.35 2.65 15.86
N ALA A 34 -23.22 3.09 17.12
CA ALA A 34 -23.82 4.33 17.61
C ALA A 34 -23.27 5.58 16.90
N GLN A 35 -21.99 5.57 16.46
CA GLN A 35 -21.39 6.71 15.75
C GLN A 35 -22.04 6.95 14.38
N LEU A 36 -22.58 5.89 13.77
CA LEU A 36 -23.27 5.95 12.48
C LEU A 36 -24.81 5.96 12.63
N GLY A 37 -25.34 5.99 13.86
CA GLY A 37 -26.77 5.92 14.13
C GLY A 37 -27.39 4.54 13.79
N ILE A 38 -26.57 3.48 13.74
CA ILE A 38 -26.99 2.12 13.38
C ILE A 38 -27.31 1.36 14.66
N THR A 39 -28.56 0.89 14.79
CA THR A 39 -29.00 0.05 15.92
C THR A 39 -28.74 -1.43 15.65
N GLY A 40 -28.89 -2.28 16.69
CA GLY A 40 -28.76 -3.74 16.54
C GLY A 40 -29.83 -4.43 15.69
N SER A 41 -30.88 -3.68 15.29
CA SER A 41 -31.95 -4.16 14.40
C SER A 41 -31.91 -3.52 13.00
N THR A 42 -30.93 -2.64 12.73
CA THR A 42 -30.86 -1.88 11.47
C THR A 42 -30.38 -2.76 10.32
N THR A 43 -31.21 -2.90 9.28
CA THR A 43 -30.80 -3.48 7.99
C THR A 43 -30.13 -2.42 7.15
N LEU A 44 -28.96 -2.74 6.57
CA LEU A 44 -28.20 -1.84 5.73
C LEU A 44 -28.48 -2.10 4.25
N VAL A 45 -28.55 -1.04 3.47
CA VAL A 45 -28.71 -1.13 2.02
C VAL A 45 -27.54 -0.40 1.36
N PHE A 46 -26.81 -1.10 0.49
CA PHE A 46 -25.70 -0.54 -0.27
C PHE A 46 -25.96 -0.65 -1.76
N VAL A 47 -25.60 0.40 -2.50
CA VAL A 47 -25.38 0.34 -3.94
C VAL A 47 -23.89 0.38 -4.16
N ILE A 48 -23.34 -0.64 -4.83
CA ILE A 48 -21.90 -0.85 -4.98
C ILE A 48 -21.56 -0.97 -6.46
N ASP A 49 -20.65 -0.13 -6.95
CA ASP A 49 -20.05 -0.27 -8.27
C ASP A 49 -18.70 -0.98 -8.14
N VAL A 50 -18.54 -2.13 -8.80
CA VAL A 50 -17.28 -2.86 -8.83
C VAL A 50 -16.40 -2.26 -9.93
N LEU A 51 -15.53 -1.34 -9.55
CA LEU A 51 -14.68 -0.61 -10.51
C LEU A 51 -13.47 -1.44 -10.97
N LYS A 52 -12.82 -2.14 -10.03
CA LYS A 52 -11.64 -2.97 -10.31
C LYS A 52 -11.52 -4.12 -9.30
N ALA A 53 -10.80 -5.16 -9.68
CA ALA A 53 -10.44 -6.28 -8.83
C ALA A 53 -8.98 -6.66 -9.10
N TYR A 54 -8.24 -6.97 -8.03
CA TYR A 54 -6.83 -7.37 -8.10
C TYR A 54 -6.65 -8.67 -7.33
N SER A 55 -5.75 -9.53 -7.83
CA SER A 55 -5.34 -10.71 -7.06
C SER A 55 -4.44 -10.31 -5.90
N ASP A 56 -4.33 -11.16 -4.90
CA ASP A 56 -3.39 -11.06 -3.79
C ASP A 56 -1.92 -11.08 -4.24
N THR A 57 -1.65 -11.65 -5.43
CA THR A 57 -0.34 -11.70 -6.08
C THR A 57 -0.12 -10.58 -7.10
N ALA A 58 -1.09 -9.65 -7.28
CA ALA A 58 -0.90 -8.50 -8.15
C ALA A 58 0.32 -7.69 -7.69
N GLY A 59 1.12 -7.21 -8.64
CA GLY A 59 2.33 -6.47 -8.37
C GLY A 59 2.84 -5.73 -9.60
N ALA A 60 4.11 -5.38 -9.64
CA ALA A 60 4.72 -4.74 -10.81
C ALA A 60 4.65 -5.62 -12.06
N MET A 61 4.39 -5.01 -13.22
CA MET A 61 4.22 -5.69 -14.50
C MET A 61 5.02 -5.05 -15.65
N GLY A 62 5.97 -4.19 -15.32
CA GLY A 62 6.77 -3.47 -16.30
C GLY A 62 8.07 -4.17 -16.69
N ALA A 63 8.91 -3.44 -17.42
CA ALA A 63 10.26 -3.88 -17.76
C ALA A 63 11.23 -3.60 -16.61
N GLN A 64 12.09 -4.56 -16.27
CA GLN A 64 13.14 -4.34 -15.29
C GLN A 64 14.20 -3.40 -15.85
N VAL A 65 14.47 -2.31 -15.12
CA VAL A 65 15.43 -1.27 -15.51
C VAL A 65 16.60 -1.15 -14.53
N SER A 66 16.46 -1.70 -13.32
CA SER A 66 17.51 -1.72 -12.29
C SER A 66 17.24 -2.84 -11.28
N SER A 67 18.28 -3.28 -10.58
CA SER A 67 18.17 -4.14 -9.39
C SER A 67 18.57 -3.40 -8.09
N GLY A 68 18.81 -2.10 -8.15
CA GLY A 68 19.41 -1.35 -7.04
C GLY A 68 20.94 -1.40 -7.08
N GLY A 69 21.58 -1.45 -5.92
CA GLY A 69 23.03 -1.52 -5.78
C GLY A 69 23.73 -0.17 -5.60
N GLY A 70 25.07 -0.18 -5.56
CA GLY A 70 25.87 0.96 -5.13
C GLY A 70 25.72 1.18 -3.62
N ASN A 71 25.32 2.38 -3.22
CA ASN A 71 24.99 2.72 -1.82
C ASN A 71 23.53 2.40 -1.41
N LEU A 72 22.80 1.70 -2.27
CA LEU A 72 21.44 1.23 -2.01
C LEU A 72 21.42 -0.31 -1.93
N PRO A 73 20.42 -0.92 -1.27
CA PRO A 73 20.24 -2.36 -1.33
C PRO A 73 20.04 -2.87 -2.76
N THR A 74 20.43 -4.09 -3.01
CA THR A 74 20.00 -4.84 -4.20
C THR A 74 18.71 -5.57 -3.90
N VAL A 75 17.84 -5.64 -4.90
CA VAL A 75 16.52 -6.28 -4.80
C VAL A 75 16.52 -7.54 -5.65
N ALA A 76 16.25 -8.67 -5.02
CA ALA A 76 15.97 -9.92 -5.69
C ALA A 76 14.48 -10.23 -5.54
N ALA A 77 13.77 -10.34 -6.66
CA ALA A 77 12.36 -10.74 -6.66
C ALA A 77 11.91 -11.20 -8.04
N LYS A 78 11.12 -12.26 -8.05
CA LYS A 78 10.22 -12.57 -9.16
C LYS A 78 9.03 -11.61 -9.08
N LEU A 79 8.54 -11.11 -10.21
CA LEU A 79 7.32 -10.31 -10.25
C LEU A 79 6.14 -11.11 -9.65
N GLY A 80 5.25 -10.44 -8.91
CA GLY A 80 4.16 -11.08 -8.20
C GLY A 80 4.55 -11.79 -6.91
N THR A 81 5.78 -11.59 -6.40
CA THR A 81 6.24 -12.12 -5.11
C THR A 81 6.90 -11.04 -4.26
N ALA A 82 6.88 -11.25 -2.94
CA ALA A 82 7.54 -10.35 -2.00
C ALA A 82 9.03 -10.20 -2.33
N PRO A 83 9.55 -8.98 -2.52
CA PRO A 83 10.96 -8.76 -2.77
C PRO A 83 11.80 -8.96 -1.52
N THR A 84 13.02 -9.50 -1.71
CA THR A 84 14.06 -9.59 -0.68
C THR A 84 15.17 -8.62 -0.96
N LEU A 85 15.77 -8.05 0.08
CA LEU A 85 16.83 -7.05 -0.02
C LEU A 85 18.15 -7.57 0.53
N THR A 86 19.21 -7.31 -0.23
CA THR A 86 20.60 -7.46 0.25
C THR A 86 21.16 -6.07 0.46
N PHE A 87 21.50 -5.73 1.70
CA PHE A 87 21.97 -4.40 2.09
C PHE A 87 23.49 -4.28 1.89
N PRO A 88 23.98 -3.12 1.42
CA PRO A 88 25.40 -2.83 1.40
C PRO A 88 25.95 -2.64 2.83
N SER A 89 27.27 -2.62 2.96
CA SER A 89 27.94 -2.27 4.22
C SER A 89 27.97 -0.77 4.52
N SER A 90 27.70 0.07 3.51
CA SER A 90 27.66 1.53 3.64
C SER A 90 26.50 2.00 4.52
N SER A 91 26.64 3.20 5.06
CA SER A 91 25.52 3.91 5.72
C SER A 91 24.40 4.23 4.75
N PRO A 92 23.16 4.38 5.24
CA PRO A 92 22.04 4.79 4.40
C PRO A 92 22.24 6.20 3.84
N PRO A 93 21.64 6.51 2.67
CA PRO A 93 21.55 7.88 2.18
C PRO A 93 20.87 8.80 3.23
N SER A 94 21.40 10.03 3.38
CA SER A 94 20.83 11.03 4.31
C SER A 94 19.59 11.75 3.75
N ALA A 95 19.37 11.67 2.43
CA ALA A 95 18.20 12.21 1.75
C ALA A 95 17.28 11.10 1.25
N LEU A 96 16.03 11.44 0.94
CA LEU A 96 15.12 10.54 0.24
C LEU A 96 15.72 10.16 -1.12
N VAL A 97 15.82 8.86 -1.34
CA VAL A 97 16.20 8.32 -2.66
C VAL A 97 15.06 7.48 -3.20
N THR A 98 14.63 7.81 -4.40
CA THR A 98 13.65 7.04 -5.19
C THR A 98 14.36 6.37 -6.35
N LYS A 99 14.28 5.04 -6.42
CA LYS A 99 14.90 4.25 -7.50
C LYS A 99 13.86 3.36 -8.15
N THR A 100 13.55 3.63 -9.41
CA THR A 100 12.70 2.73 -10.21
C THR A 100 13.49 1.46 -10.55
N LEU A 101 12.94 0.32 -10.17
CA LEU A 101 13.52 -1.00 -10.42
C LEU A 101 12.85 -1.69 -11.61
N VAL A 102 11.52 -1.57 -11.69
CA VAL A 102 10.70 -2.02 -12.81
C VAL A 102 9.91 -0.82 -13.29
N LYS A 103 9.92 -0.55 -14.58
CA LYS A 103 9.19 0.57 -15.18
C LYS A 103 7.86 0.10 -15.75
N GLY A 104 6.77 0.51 -15.11
CA GLY A 104 5.40 0.29 -15.58
C GLY A 104 5.01 1.25 -16.70
N GLY A 105 4.02 0.84 -17.49
CA GLY A 105 3.46 1.64 -18.60
C GLY A 105 2.07 2.23 -18.30
N GLY A 106 1.57 2.10 -17.06
CA GLY A 106 0.25 2.58 -16.68
C GLY A 106 0.19 4.09 -16.40
N ALA A 107 -0.91 4.55 -15.84
CA ALA A 107 -1.12 5.96 -15.47
C ALA A 107 -0.06 6.43 -14.47
N LYS A 108 0.28 7.72 -14.52
CA LYS A 108 1.17 8.35 -13.54
C LYS A 108 0.41 8.65 -12.26
N VAL A 109 1.03 8.35 -11.13
CA VAL A 109 0.54 8.73 -9.81
C VAL A 109 0.57 10.25 -9.68
N ALA A 110 -0.57 10.85 -9.40
CA ALA A 110 -0.72 12.26 -9.09
C ALA A 110 -1.14 12.46 -7.64
N LYS A 111 -0.87 13.64 -7.08
CA LYS A 111 -1.35 13.99 -5.73
C LYS A 111 -2.88 13.94 -5.69
N GLY A 112 -3.44 13.31 -4.68
CA GLY A 112 -4.88 13.10 -4.52
C GLY A 112 -5.39 11.77 -5.07
N ASP A 113 -4.57 11.04 -5.82
CA ASP A 113 -4.98 9.73 -6.34
C ASP A 113 -5.15 8.68 -5.23
N TYR A 114 -6.07 7.77 -5.44
CA TYR A 114 -6.12 6.52 -4.68
C TYR A 114 -5.17 5.51 -5.32
N VAL A 115 -4.08 5.20 -4.62
CA VAL A 115 -3.04 4.28 -5.06
C VAL A 115 -3.25 2.91 -4.44
N ILE A 116 -3.12 1.86 -5.24
CA ILE A 116 -3.15 0.46 -4.81
C ILE A 116 -1.77 -0.12 -5.03
N ALA A 117 -1.14 -0.62 -3.96
CA ALA A 117 0.22 -1.10 -4.01
C ALA A 117 0.47 -2.34 -3.14
N GLN A 118 1.43 -3.17 -3.54
CA GLN A 118 2.09 -4.11 -2.65
C GLN A 118 3.40 -3.50 -2.15
N TYR A 119 3.79 -3.81 -0.92
CA TYR A 119 5.05 -3.31 -0.39
C TYR A 119 5.71 -4.28 0.58
N VAL A 120 7.00 -4.10 0.76
CA VAL A 120 7.77 -4.61 1.89
C VAL A 120 8.64 -3.47 2.44
N GLY A 121 8.63 -3.30 3.76
CA GLY A 121 9.40 -2.28 4.47
C GLY A 121 10.47 -2.91 5.37
N TYR A 122 11.68 -2.39 5.27
CA TYR A 122 12.85 -2.81 6.05
C TYR A 122 13.39 -1.65 6.89
N ILE A 123 13.95 -1.96 8.05
CA ILE A 123 14.77 -1.03 8.81
C ILE A 123 16.24 -1.21 8.37
N TRP A 124 16.88 -0.15 7.87
CA TRP A 124 18.27 -0.23 7.39
C TRP A 124 19.22 -0.78 8.45
N ARG A 125 19.16 -0.26 9.67
CA ARG A 125 20.04 -0.64 10.79
C ARG A 125 19.97 -2.13 11.10
N THR A 126 18.78 -2.72 11.14
CA THR A 126 18.59 -4.12 11.53
C THR A 126 18.50 -5.06 10.34
N LYS A 127 18.29 -4.52 9.13
CA LYS A 127 18.04 -5.29 7.89
C LYS A 127 16.83 -6.22 7.97
N LYS A 128 15.92 -5.96 8.94
CA LYS A 128 14.72 -6.76 9.17
C LYS A 128 13.49 -6.09 8.58
N VAL A 129 12.57 -6.92 8.11
CA VAL A 129 11.23 -6.51 7.69
C VAL A 129 10.46 -6.05 8.93
N PHE A 130 9.78 -4.91 8.85
CA PHE A 130 8.86 -4.42 9.87
C PHE A 130 7.40 -4.36 9.39
N GLY A 131 7.17 -4.44 8.09
CA GLY A 131 5.83 -4.44 7.52
C GLY A 131 5.84 -4.93 6.08
N SER A 132 4.76 -5.63 5.68
CA SER A 132 4.61 -6.15 4.33
C SER A 132 3.14 -6.43 4.03
N SER A 133 2.63 -5.88 2.94
CA SER A 133 1.30 -6.21 2.44
C SER A 133 1.23 -7.63 1.85
N TRP A 134 2.36 -8.15 1.37
CA TRP A 134 2.45 -9.53 0.89
C TRP A 134 2.15 -10.55 1.99
N SER A 135 2.58 -10.28 3.22
CA SER A 135 2.31 -11.17 4.36
C SER A 135 0.88 -11.08 4.89
N SER A 136 0.19 -9.97 4.64
CA SER A 136 -1.23 -9.81 4.98
C SER A 136 -2.18 -10.37 3.91
N GLY A 137 -1.65 -10.84 2.77
CA GLY A 137 -2.43 -11.44 1.69
C GLY A 137 -3.35 -10.44 0.96
N SER A 138 -3.08 -9.14 1.07
CA SER A 138 -3.92 -8.11 0.47
C SER A 138 -3.11 -6.87 0.09
N PRO A 139 -3.28 -6.32 -1.12
CA PRO A 139 -2.72 -5.04 -1.48
C PRO A 139 -3.16 -3.92 -0.52
N PHE A 140 -2.30 -2.95 -0.35
CA PHE A 140 -2.55 -1.76 0.48
C PHE A 140 -3.06 -0.62 -0.40
N GLY A 141 -4.20 -0.03 -0.01
CA GLY A 141 -4.80 1.11 -0.70
C GLY A 141 -4.73 2.37 0.16
N PHE A 142 -4.35 3.50 -0.45
CA PHE A 142 -4.21 4.80 0.24
C PHE A 142 -4.38 5.96 -0.73
N VAL A 143 -4.75 7.12 -0.21
CA VAL A 143 -4.77 8.38 -0.97
C VAL A 143 -3.42 9.07 -0.79
N ILE A 144 -2.69 9.28 -1.90
CA ILE A 144 -1.39 9.94 -1.86
C ILE A 144 -1.53 11.45 -1.68
N GLY A 145 -0.77 12.02 -0.72
CA GLY A 145 -0.86 13.43 -0.35
C GLY A 145 -2.15 13.81 0.35
N ALA A 146 -2.81 12.86 1.03
CA ALA A 146 -4.02 13.08 1.83
C ALA A 146 -3.77 14.01 3.01
N SER A 147 -4.85 14.68 3.48
CA SER A 147 -4.87 15.40 4.74
C SER A 147 -6.10 14.96 5.54
N PRO A 148 -5.93 14.32 6.71
CA PRO A 148 -4.66 13.91 7.35
C PRO A 148 -3.88 12.87 6.54
N GLU A 149 -2.55 12.82 6.74
CA GLU A 149 -1.66 11.90 6.04
C GLU A 149 -2.05 10.43 6.29
N GLN A 150 -2.12 9.63 5.21
CA GLN A 150 -2.39 8.20 5.28
C GLN A 150 -1.11 7.36 5.20
N VAL A 151 -0.04 7.94 4.67
CA VAL A 151 1.28 7.33 4.53
C VAL A 151 2.36 8.32 4.97
N ILE A 152 3.56 7.83 5.26
CA ILE A 152 4.69 8.69 5.65
C ILE A 152 5.11 9.64 4.50
N PRO A 153 5.65 10.85 4.79
CA PRO A 153 5.97 11.85 3.78
C PRO A 153 6.90 11.36 2.67
N GLY A 154 7.77 10.39 2.96
CA GLY A 154 8.66 9.78 1.97
C GLY A 154 7.92 8.99 0.88
N TRP A 155 6.76 8.42 1.17
CA TRP A 155 5.90 7.80 0.17
C TRP A 155 5.23 8.84 -0.71
N ASP A 156 4.64 9.87 -0.12
CA ASP A 156 4.00 10.96 -0.87
C ASP A 156 4.96 11.60 -1.87
N LYS A 157 6.20 11.87 -1.44
CA LYS A 157 7.21 12.49 -2.30
C LYS A 157 7.82 11.52 -3.30
N GLY A 158 8.00 10.26 -2.91
CA GLY A 158 8.71 9.29 -3.72
C GLY A 158 7.87 8.57 -4.77
N LEU A 159 6.55 8.49 -4.57
CA LEU A 159 5.65 7.77 -5.48
C LEU A 159 4.96 8.68 -6.50
N VAL A 160 4.76 9.97 -6.20
CA VAL A 160 4.21 10.92 -7.18
C VAL A 160 5.09 10.97 -8.42
N GLY A 161 4.47 10.89 -9.60
CA GLY A 161 5.14 10.85 -10.90
C GLY A 161 5.62 9.47 -11.35
N GLN A 162 5.61 8.46 -10.47
CA GLN A 162 5.82 7.06 -10.85
C GLN A 162 4.61 6.54 -11.63
N THR A 163 4.78 5.45 -12.39
CA THR A 163 3.69 4.88 -13.20
C THR A 163 3.16 3.60 -12.59
N ALA A 164 1.86 3.36 -12.71
CA ALA A 164 1.26 2.07 -12.38
C ALA A 164 1.94 0.93 -13.16
N GLY A 165 2.08 -0.23 -12.53
CA GLY A 165 2.90 -1.35 -13.00
C GLY A 165 4.39 -1.24 -12.62
N SER A 166 4.84 -0.15 -12.00
CA SER A 166 6.24 0.01 -11.57
C SER A 166 6.55 -0.67 -10.24
N ARG A 167 7.82 -1.11 -10.08
CA ARG A 167 8.43 -1.40 -8.78
C ARG A 167 9.41 -0.29 -8.45
N VAL A 168 9.24 0.31 -7.29
CA VAL A 168 10.02 1.46 -6.83
C VAL A 168 10.66 1.14 -5.49
N MET A 169 11.96 1.37 -5.34
CA MET A 169 12.63 1.36 -4.05
C MET A 169 12.72 2.78 -3.51
N LEU A 170 12.34 2.96 -2.26
CA LEU A 170 12.45 4.20 -1.50
C LEU A 170 13.41 4.01 -0.34
N SER A 171 14.49 4.79 -0.26
CA SER A 171 15.29 4.93 0.96
C SER A 171 14.87 6.22 1.66
N ILE A 172 14.22 6.09 2.81
CA ILE A 172 13.52 7.19 3.49
C ILE A 172 14.24 7.50 4.79
N PRO A 173 14.89 8.68 4.90
CA PRO A 173 15.53 9.10 6.15
C PRO A 173 14.48 9.43 7.21
N PRO A 174 14.84 9.45 8.51
CA PRO A 174 13.90 9.63 9.63
C PRO A 174 12.97 10.83 9.47
N ALA A 175 13.47 11.98 9.02
CA ALA A 175 12.68 13.21 8.86
C ALA A 175 11.51 13.10 7.85
N GLN A 176 11.54 12.12 6.96
CA GLN A 176 10.47 11.85 5.98
C GLN A 176 9.81 10.48 6.22
N GLY A 177 10.20 9.80 7.31
CA GLY A 177 9.64 8.57 7.79
C GLY A 177 8.86 8.79 9.10
N TYR A 178 9.27 8.10 10.15
CA TYR A 178 8.60 8.14 11.46
C TYR A 178 9.18 9.21 12.42
N GLY A 179 10.04 10.11 11.92
CA GLY A 179 10.60 11.22 12.70
C GLY A 179 11.47 10.78 13.89
N SER A 180 11.73 11.72 14.79
CA SER A 180 12.53 11.48 16.00
C SER A 180 11.85 10.53 17.02
N SER A 181 10.54 10.39 16.96
CA SER A 181 9.78 9.48 17.82
C SER A 181 9.91 8.01 17.39
N GLY A 182 10.14 7.76 16.09
CA GLY A 182 10.12 6.41 15.53
C GLY A 182 8.75 5.75 15.64
N ALA A 183 8.72 4.41 15.59
CA ALA A 183 7.53 3.58 15.79
C ALA A 183 7.94 2.33 16.57
N SER A 184 7.89 2.40 17.89
CA SER A 184 8.41 1.36 18.80
C SER A 184 7.75 0.00 18.60
N GLN A 185 6.45 -0.04 18.33
CA GLN A 185 5.72 -1.28 18.05
C GLN A 185 6.23 -2.00 16.79
N ALA A 186 6.76 -1.25 15.82
CA ALA A 186 7.39 -1.77 14.60
C ALA A 186 8.92 -1.95 14.75
N GLY A 187 9.50 -1.68 15.92
CA GLY A 187 10.93 -1.74 16.18
C GLY A 187 11.74 -0.61 15.53
N ILE A 188 11.09 0.45 15.07
CA ILE A 188 11.69 1.61 14.41
C ILE A 188 12.07 2.65 15.45
N LYS A 189 13.36 3.02 15.49
CA LYS A 189 13.88 4.11 16.32
C LYS A 189 13.81 5.45 15.58
N GLY A 190 13.88 6.56 16.33
CA GLY A 190 13.80 7.92 15.77
C GLY A 190 14.94 8.33 14.82
N ASN A 191 16.00 7.53 14.74
CA ASN A 191 17.13 7.75 13.82
C ASN A 191 17.23 6.66 12.73
N ASP A 192 16.23 5.79 12.60
CA ASP A 192 16.24 4.72 11.60
C ASP A 192 15.82 5.21 10.23
N THR A 193 16.62 4.91 9.22
CA THR A 193 16.23 4.97 7.80
C THR A 193 15.43 3.72 7.46
N GLN A 194 14.28 3.91 6.81
CA GLN A 194 13.46 2.83 6.28
C GLN A 194 13.73 2.64 4.78
N VAL A 195 13.71 1.38 4.33
CA VAL A 195 13.75 1.05 2.91
C VAL A 195 12.48 0.33 2.55
N PHE A 196 11.75 0.87 1.59
CA PHE A 196 10.58 0.21 1.03
C PHE A 196 10.84 -0.22 -0.40
N VAL A 197 10.30 -1.37 -0.76
CA VAL A 197 10.09 -1.74 -2.16
C VAL A 197 8.59 -1.79 -2.36
N VAL A 198 8.11 -0.95 -3.27
CA VAL A 198 6.69 -0.72 -3.53
C VAL A 198 6.38 -1.11 -4.98
N ASP A 199 5.47 -2.04 -5.16
CA ASP A 199 4.87 -2.36 -6.46
C ASP A 199 3.58 -1.56 -6.61
N ILE A 200 3.57 -0.56 -7.47
CA ILE A 200 2.39 0.23 -7.77
C ILE A 200 1.51 -0.60 -8.71
N ILE A 201 0.44 -1.16 -8.18
CA ILE A 201 -0.50 -1.98 -8.97
C ILE A 201 -1.33 -1.09 -9.87
N ASP A 202 -1.94 -0.06 -9.28
CA ASP A 202 -2.78 0.89 -10.01
C ASP A 202 -2.84 2.25 -9.30
N THR A 203 -3.33 3.25 -10.03
CA THR A 203 -3.65 4.58 -9.51
C THR A 203 -4.98 5.03 -10.11
N LEU A 204 -5.90 5.46 -9.25
CA LEU A 204 -7.23 5.92 -9.61
C LEU A 204 -7.31 7.41 -9.36
N HIS A 205 -7.44 8.20 -10.43
CA HIS A 205 -7.62 9.63 -10.33
C HIS A 205 -9.03 9.95 -9.82
N HIS A 206 -9.14 10.85 -8.86
CA HIS A 206 -10.40 11.51 -8.56
C HIS A 206 -10.63 12.60 -9.61
N GLY A 207 -11.71 12.44 -10.39
CA GLY A 207 -12.21 13.50 -11.27
C GLY A 207 -12.85 14.65 -10.50
#